data_cdb855a76a3a029df4b42f59ed3240cd
#
_entry.id   cdb855a76a3a029df4b42f59ed3240cd
#
_cell.length_a   1.000
_cell.length_b   1.000
_cell.length_c   1.000
_cell.angle_alpha   90.00
_cell.angle_beta   90.00
_cell.angle_gamma   90.00
#
_symmetry.space_group_name_H-M   'P 1'
#
loop_
_entity.id
_entity.type
_entity.pdbx_description
1 polymer ?
#
loop_
_entity_poly.entity_id
_entity_poly.type
_entity_poly.pdbx_seq_one_letter_code
_entity_poly.pdbx_strand_id
1 'polypeptide(L)' 'METPTMAFTAVYLKGKFGYTGFVEELPGVNSQGQTLEEARRNLQRLAAVVFEEERAQSEDLLEGKDVVREQIRIVVRM' A
#
# COMPACT_ATOMS: atom_id res chain seq x y z
N MET A 1 8.64 -16.09 14.40
CA MET A 1 9.14 -15.42 13.19
C MET A 1 8.43 -14.07 13.06
N GLU A 2 9.18 -13.02 13.06
CA GLU A 2 8.60 -11.69 12.98
C GLU A 2 8.08 -11.42 11.56
N THR A 3 6.87 -10.88 11.49
CA THR A 3 6.34 -10.39 10.23
C THR A 3 7.07 -9.10 9.88
N PRO A 4 7.74 -9.02 8.72
CA PRO A 4 8.40 -7.78 8.35
C PRO A 4 7.38 -6.65 8.24
N THR A 5 7.69 -5.54 8.88
CA THR A 5 6.88 -4.34 8.78
C THR A 5 7.39 -3.53 7.59
N MET A 6 6.53 -3.29 6.61
CA MET A 6 6.86 -2.43 5.50
C MET A 6 6.30 -1.05 5.77
N ALA A 7 7.16 -0.05 5.66
CA ALA A 7 6.77 1.35 5.83
C ALA A 7 6.54 1.98 4.45
N PHE A 8 5.42 2.64 4.30
CA PHE A 8 5.07 3.37 3.09
C PHE A 8 4.87 4.84 3.43
N THR A 9 5.04 5.69 2.43
CA THR A 9 4.89 7.13 2.59
C THR A 9 3.51 7.53 2.09
N ALA A 10 2.71 8.12 2.97
CA ALA A 10 1.43 8.69 2.59
C ALA A 10 1.64 10.18 2.27
N VAL A 11 1.08 10.61 1.16
CA VAL A 11 1.12 12.01 0.73
C VAL A 11 -0.32 12.51 0.65
N TYR A 12 -0.57 13.69 1.19
CA TYR A 12 -1.90 14.29 1.18
C TYR A 12 -1.84 15.65 0.49
N LEU A 13 -2.68 15.79 -0.53
CA LEU A 13 -2.78 17.04 -1.30
C LEU A 13 -4.08 17.74 -0.94
N LYS A 14 -3.95 19.00 -0.53
CA LYS A 14 -5.13 19.83 -0.28
C LYS A 14 -5.63 20.38 -1.60
N GLY A 15 -6.89 20.11 -1.90
CA GLY A 15 -7.57 20.61 -3.07
C GLY A 15 -8.67 21.59 -2.70
N LYS A 16 -9.46 21.97 -3.70
CA LYS A 16 -10.53 22.95 -3.55
C LYS A 16 -11.65 22.41 -2.64
N PHE A 17 -11.91 21.13 -2.68
CA PHE A 17 -13.04 20.51 -1.98
C PHE A 17 -12.64 19.51 -0.88
N GLY A 18 -11.37 19.49 -0.51
CA GLY A 18 -10.88 18.58 0.51
C GLY A 18 -9.47 18.11 0.22
N TYR A 19 -9.18 16.87 0.63
CA TYR A 19 -7.86 16.28 0.52
C TYR A 19 -7.91 15.01 -0.31
N THR A 20 -6.84 14.80 -1.08
CA THR A 20 -6.56 13.52 -1.73
C THR A 20 -5.33 12.92 -1.08
N GLY A 21 -5.43 11.66 -0.65
CA GLY A 21 -4.30 10.94 -0.10
C GLY A 21 -3.87 9.82 -1.03
N PHE A 22 -2.57 9.58 -1.12
CA PHE A 22 -2.07 8.44 -1.88
C PHE A 22 -0.78 7.92 -1.25
N VAL A 23 -0.45 6.68 -1.61
CA VAL A 23 0.80 6.06 -1.19
C VAL A 23 1.84 6.37 -2.26
N GLU A 24 2.92 7.06 -1.88
CA GLU A 24 3.93 7.53 -2.83
C GLU A 24 4.54 6.40 -3.63
N GLU A 25 4.82 5.27 -2.98
CA GLU A 25 5.40 4.08 -3.59
C GLU A 25 4.40 3.28 -4.43
N LEU A 26 3.10 3.52 -4.20
CA LEU A 26 2.00 2.81 -4.89
C LEU A 26 0.90 3.82 -5.26
N PRO A 27 1.13 4.68 -6.28
CA PRO A 27 0.19 5.78 -6.56
C PRO A 27 -1.23 5.34 -6.90
N GLY A 28 -1.43 4.08 -7.30
CA GLY A 28 -2.77 3.54 -7.55
C GLY A 28 -3.61 3.39 -6.28
N VAL A 29 -2.97 3.42 -5.10
CA VAL A 29 -3.67 3.35 -3.82
C VAL A 29 -3.91 4.79 -3.37
N ASN A 30 -5.13 5.30 -3.60
CA ASN A 30 -5.47 6.68 -3.27
C ASN A 30 -6.85 6.78 -2.64
N SER A 31 -7.07 7.87 -1.93
CA SER A 31 -8.30 8.13 -1.22
C SER A 31 -8.65 9.61 -1.29
N GLN A 32 -9.84 9.92 -0.84
CA GLN A 32 -10.32 11.31 -0.73
C GLN A 32 -11.00 11.50 0.62
N GLY A 33 -11.04 12.74 1.08
CA GLY A 33 -11.75 13.12 2.28
C GLY A 33 -11.93 14.63 2.33
N GLN A 34 -12.93 15.09 3.05
CA GLN A 34 -13.17 16.51 3.24
C GLN A 34 -12.15 17.13 4.18
N THR A 35 -11.61 16.32 5.10
CA THR A 35 -10.58 16.72 6.03
C THR A 35 -9.35 15.83 5.85
N LEU A 36 -8.22 16.29 6.33
CA LEU A 36 -6.99 15.50 6.33
C LEU A 36 -7.17 14.18 7.08
N GLU A 37 -7.84 14.25 8.23
CA GLU A 37 -8.09 13.08 9.06
C GLU A 37 -8.93 12.03 8.34
N GLU A 38 -9.97 12.49 7.63
CA GLU A 38 -10.83 11.62 6.85
C GLU A 38 -10.06 10.95 5.71
N ALA A 39 -9.27 11.73 4.96
CA ALA A 39 -8.44 11.20 3.89
C ALA A 39 -7.42 10.17 4.41
N ARG A 40 -6.82 10.46 5.57
CA ARG A 40 -5.88 9.53 6.22
C ARG A 40 -6.55 8.21 6.58
N ARG A 41 -7.70 8.28 7.22
CA ARG A 41 -8.43 7.09 7.64
C ARG A 41 -8.87 6.25 6.44
N ASN A 42 -9.36 6.90 5.39
CA ASN A 42 -9.78 6.22 4.17
C ASN A 42 -8.59 5.57 3.46
N LEU A 43 -7.45 6.25 3.43
CA LEU A 43 -6.24 5.70 2.81
C LEU A 43 -5.74 4.45 3.56
N GLN A 44 -5.70 4.49 4.89
CA GLN A 44 -5.28 3.36 5.69
C GLN A 44 -6.18 2.15 5.48
N ARG A 45 -7.48 2.38 5.41
CA ARG A 45 -8.46 1.32 5.18
C ARG A 45 -8.28 0.68 3.81
N LEU A 46 -8.13 1.51 2.78
CA LEU A 46 -7.93 1.03 1.41
C LEU A 46 -6.63 0.27 1.27
N ALA A 47 -5.54 0.80 1.81
CA ALA A 47 -4.24 0.15 1.75
C ALA A 47 -4.28 -1.24 2.40
N ALA A 48 -4.93 -1.37 3.54
CA ALA A 48 -5.07 -2.64 4.23
C ALA A 48 -5.81 -3.67 3.36
N VAL A 49 -6.89 -3.26 2.70
CA VAL A 49 -7.66 -4.15 1.81
C VAL A 49 -6.80 -4.61 0.63
N VAL A 50 -6.09 -3.68 -0.01
CA VAL A 50 -5.24 -4.01 -1.16
C VAL A 50 -4.13 -4.99 -0.77
N PHE A 51 -3.47 -4.76 0.35
CA PHE A 51 -2.41 -5.67 0.82
C PHE A 51 -2.95 -7.05 1.17
N GLU A 52 -4.12 -7.14 1.77
CA GLU A 52 -4.74 -8.42 2.08
C GLU A 52 -5.09 -9.21 0.81
N GLU A 53 -5.63 -8.55 -0.20
CA GLU A 53 -5.94 -9.20 -1.48
C GLU A 53 -4.69 -9.71 -2.18
N GLU A 54 -3.65 -8.89 -2.23
CA GLU A 54 -2.39 -9.31 -2.86
C GLU A 54 -1.74 -10.48 -2.11
N ARG A 55 -1.80 -10.44 -0.78
CA ARG A 55 -1.27 -11.54 0.02
C ARG A 55 -2.03 -12.83 -0.23
N ALA A 56 -3.35 -12.78 -0.26
CA ALA A 56 -4.18 -13.94 -0.51
C ALA A 56 -3.90 -14.55 -1.88
N GLN A 57 -3.77 -13.72 -2.93
CA GLN A 57 -3.42 -14.18 -4.27
C GLN A 57 -2.04 -14.82 -4.30
N SER A 58 -1.08 -14.23 -3.60
CA SER A 58 0.27 -14.77 -3.51
C SER A 58 0.28 -16.15 -2.84
N GLU A 59 -0.46 -16.30 -1.75
CA GLU A 59 -0.58 -17.58 -1.05
C GLU A 59 -1.19 -18.66 -1.95
N ASP A 60 -2.24 -18.33 -2.70
CA ASP A 60 -2.87 -19.24 -3.63
C ASP A 60 -1.91 -19.71 -4.73
N LEU A 61 -1.11 -18.79 -5.26
CA LEU A 61 -0.13 -19.10 -6.30
C LEU A 61 0.97 -20.05 -5.80
N LEU A 62 1.30 -19.96 -4.53
CA LEU A 62 2.42 -20.73 -3.95
C LEU A 62 2.00 -22.06 -3.34
N GLU A 63 0.72 -22.26 -3.10
CA GLU A 63 0.21 -23.43 -2.43
C GLU A 63 0.58 -24.73 -3.16
N GLY A 64 1.18 -25.65 -2.45
CA GLY A 64 1.57 -26.96 -2.98
C GLY A 64 2.74 -26.94 -3.95
N LYS A 65 3.46 -25.83 -4.04
CA LYS A 65 4.58 -25.67 -4.98
C LYS A 65 5.90 -25.53 -4.23
N ASP A 66 6.97 -26.01 -4.86
CA ASP A 66 8.32 -25.72 -4.39
C ASP A 66 8.66 -24.30 -4.77
N VAL A 67 9.05 -23.48 -3.78
CA VAL A 67 9.32 -22.07 -4.01
C VAL A 67 10.71 -21.70 -3.50
N VAL A 68 11.35 -20.78 -4.21
CA VAL A 68 12.59 -20.14 -3.79
C VAL A 68 12.28 -18.68 -3.49
N ARG A 69 12.61 -18.23 -2.28
CA ARG A 69 12.41 -16.83 -1.88
C ARG A 69 13.75 -16.16 -1.71
N GLU A 70 13.84 -14.99 -2.32
CA GLU A 70 15.04 -14.18 -2.24
C GLU A 70 14.65 -12.72 -2.03
N GLN A 71 15.48 -12.02 -1.28
CA GLN A 71 15.35 -10.57 -1.21
C GLN A 71 16.08 -9.96 -2.41
N ILE A 72 15.45 -9.00 -3.05
CA ILE A 72 16.08 -8.26 -4.13
C ILE A 72 16.15 -6.79 -3.74
N ARG A 73 17.14 -6.11 -4.28
CA ARG A 73 17.27 -4.67 -4.15
C ARG A 73 17.09 -4.03 -5.50
N ILE A 74 16.21 -3.05 -5.55
CA ILE A 74 15.92 -2.35 -6.77
C ILE A 74 16.54 -0.96 -6.67
N VAL A 75 17.39 -0.63 -7.63
CA VAL A 75 17.98 0.71 -7.72
C VAL A 75 17.00 1.59 -8.48
N VAL A 76 16.47 2.59 -7.78
CA VAL A 76 15.56 3.55 -8.39
C VAL A 76 16.35 4.78 -8.76
N ARG A 77 16.33 5.14 -10.04
CA ARG A 77 16.94 6.38 -10.52
C ARG A 77 15.91 7.49 -10.46
N MET A 78 16.31 8.58 -9.79
CA MET A 78 15.47 9.77 -9.74
C MET A 78 16.04 10.85 -10.64
#